data_8799ef87c62bfc2549fcbeb32e204e99
#
_entry.id   8799ef87c62bfc2549fcbeb32e204e99
#
_cell.length_a   1.000
_cell.length_b   1.000
_cell.length_c   1.000
_cell.angle_alpha   90.00
_cell.angle_beta   90.00
_cell.angle_gamma   90.00
#
_symmetry.space_group_name_H-M   'P 1'
#
loop_
_entity.id
_entity.type
_entity.pdbx_description
1 polymer ?
#
loop_
_entity_poly.entity_id
_entity_poly.type
_entity_poly.pdbx_seq_one_letter_code
_entity_poly.pdbx_strand_id
1 'polypeptide(L)'
;TRPCCENLGSEDFRSPVSLSIQTSGGKTILVEATRDLGRQLRFIGNPSVDHLILTQAHLGHVDGLGLFGRETMSARNIQLHCSPSMQSLVERTPAWNQLLKQNVFHFAPFPRIEIDDVAVEFHKVPHRDELSDTHAIIVRGKTKSILFLSDHDTWRETLDAYKCETIREFLTQLNVDIALLDGTFWSGDELRGRDMNVVPHPTVQESLERLGMRKEKDPQIVFFHFNHTNPLHNSNSEEYSTLKELGWDVGFETQQFTL
;
A
#
# COMPACT_ATOMS: atom_id res chain seq x y z
N THR A 1 -23.96 -6.00 10.13
CA THR A 1 -22.73 -6.74 9.73
C THR A 1 -22.99 -7.49 8.45
N ARG A 2 -21.99 -7.61 7.58
CA ARG A 2 -22.08 -8.45 6.38
C ARG A 2 -21.77 -9.89 6.74
N PRO A 3 -22.32 -10.88 6.01
CA PRO A 3 -22.08 -12.31 6.32
C PRO A 3 -20.60 -12.67 6.46
N CYS A 4 -19.72 -12.08 5.64
CA CYS A 4 -18.27 -12.29 5.71
C CYS A 4 -17.62 -11.77 7.01
N CYS A 5 -18.30 -10.95 7.79
CA CYS A 5 -17.82 -10.39 9.05
C CYS A 5 -18.56 -10.93 10.27
N GLU A 6 -19.48 -11.88 10.07
CA GLU A 6 -20.18 -12.54 11.16
C GLU A 6 -19.27 -13.60 11.80
N ASN A 7 -19.25 -13.64 13.12
CA ASN A 7 -18.48 -14.62 13.89
C ASN A 7 -16.94 -14.53 13.75
N LEU A 8 -16.39 -13.37 13.35
CA LEU A 8 -14.96 -13.15 13.38
C LEU A 8 -14.45 -13.07 14.82
N GLY A 9 -13.40 -13.83 15.13
CA GLY A 9 -12.64 -13.71 16.38
C GLY A 9 -11.66 -12.51 16.32
N SER A 10 -11.02 -12.23 17.43
CA SER A 10 -9.99 -11.17 17.48
C SER A 10 -8.78 -11.45 16.56
N GLU A 11 -8.51 -12.72 16.31
CA GLU A 11 -7.45 -13.21 15.41
C GLU A 11 -7.75 -12.98 13.93
N ASP A 12 -9.04 -12.75 13.59
CA ASP A 12 -9.46 -12.51 12.22
C ASP A 12 -9.39 -11.03 11.83
N PHE A 13 -9.17 -10.15 12.81
CA PHE A 13 -9.01 -8.73 12.53
C PHE A 13 -7.73 -8.47 11.73
N ARG A 14 -7.87 -7.69 10.66
CA ARG A 14 -6.77 -7.21 9.83
C ARG A 14 -6.74 -5.70 9.85
N SER A 15 -5.54 -5.14 9.93
CA SER A 15 -5.35 -3.70 9.80
C SER A 15 -5.45 -3.26 8.33
N PRO A 16 -5.81 -2.00 8.06
CA PRO A 16 -5.64 -1.42 6.75
C PRO A 16 -4.20 -1.50 6.27
N VAL A 17 -3.98 -1.29 4.98
CA VAL A 17 -2.67 -1.43 4.35
C VAL A 17 -1.63 -0.45 4.93
N SER A 18 -0.44 -0.96 5.22
CA SER A 18 0.72 -0.15 5.59
C SER A 18 2.00 -0.95 5.38
N LEU A 19 3.11 -0.27 5.11
CA LEU A 19 4.44 -0.87 5.01
C LEU A 19 5.39 -0.12 5.94
N SER A 20 6.22 -0.85 6.69
CA SER A 20 7.30 -0.28 7.50
C SER A 20 8.65 -0.71 6.96
N ILE A 21 9.57 0.23 6.83
CA ILE A 21 10.96 -0.02 6.43
C ILE A 21 11.86 0.38 7.61
N GLN A 22 12.73 -0.55 8.02
CA GLN A 22 13.78 -0.31 8.99
C GLN A 22 15.11 -0.20 8.26
N THR A 23 15.76 0.95 8.34
CA THR A 23 17.06 1.17 7.69
C THR A 23 18.22 0.65 8.54
N SER A 24 19.37 0.41 7.94
CA SER A 24 20.59 0.01 8.69
C SER A 24 21.09 1.10 9.65
N GLY A 25 20.73 2.37 9.40
CA GLY A 25 21.01 3.50 10.29
C GLY A 25 20.04 3.62 11.47
N GLY A 26 19.04 2.73 11.56
CA GLY A 26 18.05 2.70 12.65
C GLY A 26 16.88 3.64 12.44
N LYS A 27 16.67 4.18 11.22
CA LYS A 27 15.51 4.99 10.88
C LYS A 27 14.29 4.14 10.58
N THR A 28 13.13 4.62 10.98
CA THR A 28 11.84 4.02 10.64
C THR A 28 11.13 4.86 9.60
N ILE A 29 10.85 4.26 8.45
CA ILE A 29 10.01 4.84 7.40
C ILE A 29 8.69 4.09 7.43
N LEU A 30 7.59 4.82 7.57
CA LEU A 30 6.24 4.27 7.52
C LEU A 30 5.56 4.71 6.23
N VAL A 31 4.95 3.78 5.52
CA VAL A 31 4.07 4.08 4.38
C VAL A 31 2.64 3.92 4.86
N GLU A 32 1.85 4.94 4.68
CA GLU A 32 0.48 5.16 5.13
C GLU A 32 0.32 5.40 6.64
N ALA A 33 -0.66 6.22 6.96
CA ALA A 33 -1.08 6.55 8.33
C ALA A 33 -2.52 6.13 8.54
N THR A 34 -2.75 4.86 8.80
CA THR A 34 -4.09 4.28 8.86
C THR A 34 -4.72 4.40 10.26
N ARG A 35 -6.02 4.12 10.36
CA ARG A 35 -6.76 4.13 11.64
C ARG A 35 -6.19 3.17 12.69
N ASP A 36 -5.51 2.10 12.24
CA ASP A 36 -4.94 1.07 13.11
C ASP A 36 -3.44 1.31 13.42
N LEU A 37 -2.95 2.53 13.20
CA LEU A 37 -1.54 2.91 13.39
C LEU A 37 -0.96 2.37 14.71
N GLY A 38 -1.69 2.49 15.82
CA GLY A 38 -1.22 2.02 17.12
C GLY A 38 -1.02 0.49 17.18
N ARG A 39 -1.85 -0.29 16.47
CA ARG A 39 -1.68 -1.75 16.34
C ARG A 39 -0.51 -2.07 15.41
N GLN A 40 -0.42 -1.39 14.29
CA GLN A 40 0.64 -1.56 13.31
C GLN A 40 2.03 -1.27 13.89
N LEU A 41 2.17 -0.19 14.66
CA LEU A 41 3.42 0.12 15.34
C LEU A 41 3.80 -0.93 16.40
N ARG A 42 2.83 -1.51 17.12
CA ARG A 42 3.11 -2.60 18.06
C ARG A 42 3.72 -3.82 17.39
N PHE A 43 3.32 -4.16 16.18
CA PHE A 43 3.92 -5.29 15.45
C PHE A 43 5.41 -5.12 15.15
N ILE A 44 5.86 -3.90 15.04
CA ILE A 44 7.27 -3.58 14.76
C ILE A 44 8.02 -3.06 16.01
N GLY A 45 7.48 -3.26 17.20
CA GLY A 45 8.15 -2.93 18.47
C GLY A 45 7.99 -1.48 18.91
N ASN A 46 6.99 -0.74 18.39
CA ASN A 46 6.71 0.67 18.71
C ASN A 46 7.90 1.62 18.49
N PRO A 47 8.58 1.60 17.35
CA PRO A 47 9.65 2.55 17.09
C PRO A 47 9.11 3.97 16.93
N SER A 48 9.98 4.96 17.12
CA SER A 48 9.68 6.30 16.63
C SER A 48 9.64 6.29 15.10
N VAL A 49 8.67 6.97 14.52
CA VAL A 49 8.59 7.15 13.07
C VAL A 49 9.40 8.38 12.69
N ASP A 50 10.45 8.20 11.87
CA ASP A 50 11.30 9.29 11.37
C ASP A 50 10.75 9.88 10.08
N HIS A 51 10.23 9.04 9.21
CA HIS A 51 9.71 9.39 7.89
C HIS A 51 8.33 8.78 7.70
N LEU A 52 7.39 9.57 7.21
CA LEU A 52 6.07 9.13 6.79
C LEU A 52 5.89 9.37 5.30
N ILE A 53 5.44 8.36 4.59
CA ILE A 53 5.12 8.42 3.17
C ILE A 53 3.60 8.27 3.02
N LEU A 54 2.97 9.18 2.26
CA LEU A 54 1.57 9.06 1.87
C LEU A 54 1.48 8.89 0.37
N THR A 55 0.85 7.81 -0.06
CA THR A 55 0.71 7.49 -1.49
C THR A 55 -0.48 8.19 -2.12
N GLN A 56 -1.53 8.48 -1.35
CA GLN A 56 -2.79 9.04 -1.79
C GLN A 56 -3.59 9.64 -0.63
N ALA A 57 -4.76 10.22 -0.93
CA ALA A 57 -5.61 10.90 0.05
C ALA A 57 -6.86 10.12 0.49
N HIS A 58 -7.07 8.90 0.00
CA HIS A 58 -8.24 8.12 0.44
C HIS A 58 -8.14 7.78 1.92
N LEU A 59 -9.28 7.88 2.62
CA LEU A 59 -9.30 7.81 4.09
C LEU A 59 -8.69 6.53 4.67
N GLY A 60 -8.78 5.40 3.95
CA GLY A 60 -8.15 4.14 4.36
C GLY A 60 -6.63 4.25 4.58
N HIS A 61 -5.98 5.24 3.94
CA HIS A 61 -4.53 5.46 3.95
C HIS A 61 -4.08 6.58 4.89
N VAL A 62 -4.98 7.53 5.22
CA VAL A 62 -4.59 8.77 5.89
C VAL A 62 -5.40 9.10 7.15
N ASP A 63 -6.45 8.36 7.48
CA ASP A 63 -7.36 8.67 8.59
C ASP A 63 -6.70 8.53 9.98
N GLY A 64 -5.52 7.92 10.06
CA GLY A 64 -4.68 7.85 11.25
C GLY A 64 -3.71 9.03 11.45
N LEU A 65 -3.62 10.01 10.53
CA LEU A 65 -2.69 11.14 10.66
C LEU A 65 -2.83 11.87 12.01
N GLY A 66 -4.07 12.02 12.51
CA GLY A 66 -4.33 12.65 13.81
C GLY A 66 -3.71 11.93 15.00
N LEU A 67 -3.40 10.64 14.87
CA LEU A 67 -2.80 9.85 15.96
C LEU A 67 -1.36 10.26 16.26
N PHE A 68 -0.66 10.96 15.35
CA PHE A 68 0.66 11.52 15.62
C PHE A 68 0.60 12.77 16.49
N GLY A 69 -0.57 13.40 16.64
CA GLY A 69 -0.78 14.61 17.41
C GLY A 69 -0.53 14.47 18.91
N ARG A 70 -0.58 15.63 19.61
CA ARG A 70 -0.29 15.73 21.03
C ARG A 70 -1.26 14.97 21.93
N GLU A 71 -2.46 14.74 21.46
CA GLU A 71 -3.53 14.04 22.19
C GLU A 71 -3.30 12.52 22.24
N THR A 72 -2.38 12.00 21.42
CA THR A 72 -2.08 10.56 21.34
C THR A 72 -0.58 10.30 21.46
N MET A 73 0.19 10.39 20.36
CA MET A 73 1.61 10.04 20.32
C MET A 73 2.52 11.22 20.73
N SER A 74 2.06 12.43 20.57
CA SER A 74 2.87 13.66 20.74
C SER A 74 4.16 13.62 19.93
N ALA A 75 4.08 13.04 18.72
CA ALA A 75 5.21 12.88 17.81
C ALA A 75 5.74 14.25 17.34
N ARG A 76 7.01 14.30 16.93
CA ARG A 76 7.66 15.52 16.48
C ARG A 76 8.67 15.24 15.38
N ASN A 77 8.82 16.25 14.50
CA ASN A 77 9.87 16.29 13.47
C ASN A 77 9.86 15.12 12.49
N ILE A 78 8.69 14.52 12.23
CA ILE A 78 8.53 13.48 11.21
C ILE A 78 8.65 14.13 9.83
N GLN A 79 9.50 13.59 8.99
CA GLN A 79 9.63 14.01 7.59
C GLN A 79 8.48 13.41 6.77
N LEU A 80 7.58 14.26 6.27
CA LEU A 80 6.41 13.88 5.50
C LEU A 80 6.69 13.96 4.00
N HIS A 81 6.72 12.81 3.35
CA HIS A 81 6.94 12.67 1.91
C HIS A 81 5.63 12.36 1.22
N CYS A 82 5.21 13.21 0.34
CA CYS A 82 4.00 13.04 -0.46
C CYS A 82 4.01 13.98 -1.66
N SER A 83 3.10 13.76 -2.61
CA SER A 83 3.00 14.59 -3.81
C SER A 83 2.59 16.03 -3.50
N PRO A 84 2.83 16.99 -4.41
CA PRO A 84 2.41 18.38 -4.23
C PRO A 84 0.89 18.53 -4.03
N SER A 85 0.06 17.71 -4.67
CA SER A 85 -1.40 17.73 -4.48
C SER A 85 -1.78 17.27 -3.08
N MET A 86 -1.12 16.22 -2.55
CA MET A 86 -1.31 15.76 -1.19
C MET A 86 -0.80 16.76 -0.16
N GLN A 87 0.35 17.42 -0.38
CA GLN A 87 0.84 18.52 0.47
C GLN A 87 -0.21 19.64 0.57
N SER A 88 -0.72 20.09 -0.57
CA SER A 88 -1.78 21.10 -0.63
C SER A 88 -3.05 20.68 0.14
N LEU A 89 -3.41 19.38 0.08
CA LEU A 89 -4.54 18.86 0.85
C LEU A 89 -4.28 18.91 2.36
N VAL A 90 -3.10 18.50 2.81
CA VAL A 90 -2.68 18.55 4.23
C VAL A 90 -2.72 19.98 4.75
N GLU A 91 -2.21 20.95 3.97
CA GLU A 91 -2.21 22.37 4.34
C GLU A 91 -3.63 22.96 4.44
N ARG A 92 -4.54 22.55 3.55
CA ARG A 92 -5.92 23.07 3.50
C ARG A 92 -6.88 22.36 4.46
N THR A 93 -6.52 21.21 4.97
CA THR A 93 -7.34 20.46 5.93
C THR A 93 -7.03 20.94 7.35
N PRO A 94 -7.94 21.64 8.04
CA PRO A 94 -7.64 22.31 9.32
C PRO A 94 -7.03 21.40 10.37
N ALA A 95 -7.51 20.16 10.50
CA ALA A 95 -7.01 19.19 11.46
C ALA A 95 -5.56 18.77 11.14
N TRP A 96 -5.25 18.52 9.87
CA TRP A 96 -3.91 18.13 9.44
C TRP A 96 -2.93 19.31 9.43
N ASN A 97 -3.39 20.50 9.03
CA ASN A 97 -2.59 21.73 9.12
C ASN A 97 -2.14 22.01 10.57
N GLN A 98 -2.97 21.65 11.54
CA GLN A 98 -2.60 21.80 12.94
C GLN A 98 -1.37 20.94 13.32
N LEU A 99 -1.20 19.78 12.71
CA LEU A 99 -0.02 18.92 12.92
C LEU A 99 1.26 19.55 12.36
N LEU A 100 1.18 20.26 11.24
CA LEU A 100 2.30 21.06 10.71
C LEU A 100 2.66 22.19 11.69
N LYS A 101 1.67 22.96 12.17
CA LYS A 101 1.88 24.05 13.14
C LYS A 101 2.44 23.58 14.47
N GLN A 102 2.20 22.35 14.84
CA GLN A 102 2.72 21.71 16.05
C GLN A 102 4.12 21.09 15.87
N ASN A 103 4.72 21.22 14.70
CA ASN A 103 5.97 20.56 14.32
C ASN A 103 5.92 19.03 14.45
N VAL A 104 4.75 18.43 14.23
CA VAL A 104 4.63 16.97 14.11
C VAL A 104 5.21 16.54 12.79
N PHE A 105 4.78 17.19 11.69
CA PHE A 105 5.25 16.93 10.34
C PHE A 105 5.98 18.12 9.74
N HIS A 106 7.00 17.81 8.93
CA HIS A 106 7.68 18.75 8.04
C HIS A 106 7.70 18.14 6.64
N PHE A 107 7.25 18.89 5.63
CA PHE A 107 7.34 18.43 4.25
C PHE A 107 8.80 18.20 3.84
N ALA A 108 9.03 17.10 3.18
CA ALA A 108 10.34 16.60 2.80
C ALA A 108 10.37 16.27 1.29
N PRO A 109 11.55 15.97 0.72
CA PRO A 109 11.71 15.76 -0.71
C PRO A 109 10.76 14.74 -1.32
N PHE A 110 10.39 14.99 -2.59
CA PHE A 110 9.58 14.18 -3.51
C PHE A 110 10.11 14.45 -4.94
N PRO A 111 10.10 13.53 -5.89
CA PRO A 111 9.52 12.18 -5.85
C PRO A 111 10.53 11.05 -5.51
N ARG A 112 11.74 11.38 -5.16
CA ARG A 112 12.78 10.43 -4.77
C ARG A 112 13.49 10.91 -3.51
N ILE A 113 13.74 9.99 -2.61
CA ILE A 113 14.44 10.23 -1.34
C ILE A 113 15.44 9.11 -1.09
N GLU A 114 16.54 9.47 -0.44
CA GLU A 114 17.55 8.52 0.03
C GLU A 114 17.67 8.67 1.54
N ILE A 115 17.56 7.55 2.26
CA ILE A 115 17.61 7.49 3.71
C ILE A 115 18.50 6.31 4.08
N ASP A 116 19.66 6.59 4.65
CA ASP A 116 20.70 5.60 4.99
C ASP A 116 21.05 4.71 3.77
N ASP A 117 20.65 3.45 3.81
CA ASP A 117 20.93 2.43 2.80
C ASP A 117 19.77 2.09 1.89
N VAL A 118 18.68 2.86 1.95
CA VAL A 118 17.51 2.67 1.09
C VAL A 118 17.22 3.93 0.27
N ALA A 119 16.77 3.72 -0.97
CA ALA A 119 16.15 4.77 -1.79
C ALA A 119 14.68 4.47 -1.97
N VAL A 120 13.83 5.50 -1.88
CA VAL A 120 12.39 5.39 -2.13
C VAL A 120 12.01 6.25 -3.31
N GLU A 121 11.27 5.69 -4.24
CA GLU A 121 10.84 6.32 -5.48
C GLU A 121 9.31 6.31 -5.56
N PHE A 122 8.72 7.44 -5.97
CA PHE A 122 7.29 7.58 -6.18
C PHE A 122 6.98 7.45 -7.67
N HIS A 123 6.06 6.58 -7.99
CA HIS A 123 5.63 6.30 -9.35
C HIS A 123 4.13 6.56 -9.49
N LYS A 124 3.77 7.63 -10.21
CA LYS A 124 2.35 7.98 -10.38
C LYS A 124 1.61 6.86 -11.09
N VAL A 125 0.44 6.48 -10.56
CA VAL A 125 -0.46 5.50 -11.16
C VAL A 125 -1.87 6.10 -11.30
N PRO A 126 -2.63 5.70 -12.33
CA PRO A 126 -4.03 6.10 -12.46
C PRO A 126 -4.87 5.55 -11.30
N HIS A 127 -5.48 6.42 -10.53
CA HIS A 127 -6.46 6.06 -9.49
C HIS A 127 -7.19 7.31 -9.06
N ARG A 128 -8.51 7.26 -8.99
CA ARG A 128 -9.45 8.30 -8.53
C ARG A 128 -8.81 9.54 -7.87
N ASP A 129 -8.37 10.49 -8.69
CA ASP A 129 -7.60 11.68 -8.24
C ASP A 129 -8.50 12.78 -7.64
N GLU A 130 -9.61 12.46 -6.93
CA GLU A 130 -10.56 13.46 -6.42
C GLU A 130 -9.95 14.42 -5.40
N LEU A 131 -9.03 13.96 -4.57
CA LEU A 131 -8.40 14.74 -3.50
C LEU A 131 -6.91 14.96 -3.74
N SER A 132 -6.21 13.94 -4.19
CA SER A 132 -4.79 13.98 -4.58
C SER A 132 -4.52 12.94 -5.65
N ASP A 133 -3.42 13.10 -6.35
CA ASP A 133 -2.91 12.02 -7.21
C ASP A 133 -2.40 10.83 -6.39
N THR A 134 -2.34 9.66 -7.03
CA THR A 134 -1.95 8.39 -6.40
C THR A 134 -0.60 7.90 -6.92
N HIS A 135 0.21 7.33 -6.03
CA HIS A 135 1.54 6.83 -6.36
C HIS A 135 1.77 5.42 -5.82
N ALA A 136 2.34 4.57 -6.65
CA ALA A 136 3.05 3.39 -6.16
C ALA A 136 4.40 3.82 -5.59
N ILE A 137 4.95 3.00 -4.68
CA ILE A 137 6.26 3.24 -4.07
C ILE A 137 7.19 2.10 -4.44
N ILE A 138 8.41 2.43 -4.85
CA ILE A 138 9.49 1.45 -4.96
C ILE A 138 10.51 1.74 -3.86
N VAL A 139 10.81 0.74 -3.05
CA VAL A 139 11.91 0.79 -2.08
C VAL A 139 13.06 -0.05 -2.62
N ARG A 140 14.20 0.59 -2.81
CA ARG A 140 15.44 -0.06 -3.25
C ARG A 140 16.38 -0.20 -2.06
N GLY A 141 16.62 -1.44 -1.66
CA GLY A 141 17.62 -1.78 -0.66
C GLY A 141 18.97 -2.12 -1.28
N LYS A 142 19.86 -2.72 -0.49
CA LYS A 142 21.21 -3.10 -0.94
C LYS A 142 21.22 -4.24 -1.94
N THR A 143 20.30 -5.18 -1.82
CA THR A 143 20.32 -6.44 -2.58
C THR A 143 19.04 -6.63 -3.40
N LYS A 144 17.92 -6.11 -2.94
CA LYS A 144 16.61 -6.27 -3.58
C LYS A 144 15.81 -4.98 -3.53
N SER A 145 14.82 -4.95 -4.39
CA SER A 145 13.83 -3.87 -4.46
C SER A 145 12.42 -4.42 -4.32
N ILE A 146 11.53 -3.63 -3.72
CA ILE A 146 10.12 -3.96 -3.54
C ILE A 146 9.23 -2.86 -4.08
N LEU A 147 8.25 -3.23 -4.89
CA LEU A 147 7.15 -2.37 -5.32
C LEU A 147 5.99 -2.51 -4.33
N PHE A 148 5.45 -1.39 -3.88
CA PHE A 148 4.21 -1.28 -3.14
C PHE A 148 3.18 -0.57 -4.02
N LEU A 149 2.27 -1.34 -4.62
CA LEU A 149 1.18 -0.87 -5.47
C LEU A 149 -0.13 -1.33 -4.86
N SER A 150 -0.65 -0.54 -3.90
CA SER A 150 -1.87 -0.85 -3.16
C SER A 150 -3.14 -0.56 -3.95
N ASP A 151 -3.11 0.49 -4.78
CA ASP A 151 -4.29 1.01 -5.47
C ASP A 151 -3.95 1.50 -6.87
N HIS A 152 -4.72 1.06 -7.85
CA HIS A 152 -4.79 1.63 -9.19
C HIS A 152 -6.12 1.26 -9.86
N ASP A 153 -6.57 2.05 -10.83
CA ASP A 153 -7.92 1.87 -11.39
C ASP A 153 -8.05 0.59 -12.21
N THR A 154 -7.21 0.41 -13.22
CA THR A 154 -7.21 -0.78 -14.08
C THR A 154 -5.80 -1.10 -14.57
N TRP A 155 -5.56 -2.37 -14.87
CA TRP A 155 -4.31 -2.74 -15.55
C TRP A 155 -4.15 -2.05 -16.90
N ARG A 156 -5.24 -1.87 -17.65
CA ARG A 156 -5.17 -1.19 -18.95
C ARG A 156 -4.61 0.23 -18.80
N GLU A 157 -5.19 1.04 -17.92
CA GLU A 157 -4.77 2.43 -17.72
C GLU A 157 -3.35 2.52 -17.16
N THR A 158 -3.01 1.65 -16.22
CA THR A 158 -1.65 1.60 -15.66
C THR A 158 -0.62 1.20 -16.73
N LEU A 159 -0.89 0.17 -17.51
CA LEU A 159 0.00 -0.26 -18.58
C LEU A 159 0.15 0.81 -19.67
N ASP A 160 -0.95 1.44 -20.08
CA ASP A 160 -0.96 2.55 -21.05
C ASP A 160 -0.10 3.73 -20.55
N ALA A 161 -0.24 4.11 -19.26
CA ALA A 161 0.54 5.19 -18.66
C ALA A 161 2.07 4.91 -18.69
N TYR A 162 2.46 3.65 -18.56
CA TYR A 162 3.85 3.19 -18.60
C TYR A 162 4.31 2.71 -19.98
N LYS A 163 3.44 2.75 -20.99
CA LYS A 163 3.71 2.27 -22.37
C LYS A 163 4.15 0.80 -22.39
N CYS A 164 3.53 -0.01 -21.58
CA CYS A 164 3.73 -1.46 -21.48
C CYS A 164 2.50 -2.20 -22.02
N GLU A 165 2.72 -3.38 -22.59
CA GLU A 165 1.64 -4.25 -23.05
C GLU A 165 1.22 -5.27 -22.00
N THR A 166 2.13 -5.63 -21.10
CA THR A 166 1.91 -6.67 -20.09
C THR A 166 2.37 -6.24 -18.69
N ILE A 167 1.77 -6.86 -17.66
CA ILE A 167 2.21 -6.69 -16.27
C ILE A 167 3.69 -7.03 -16.11
N ARG A 168 4.20 -8.05 -16.83
CA ARG A 168 5.62 -8.44 -16.79
C ARG A 168 6.53 -7.37 -17.35
N GLU A 169 6.16 -6.74 -18.45
CA GLU A 169 6.91 -5.60 -19.00
C GLU A 169 6.94 -4.44 -18.03
N PHE A 170 5.80 -4.09 -17.44
CA PHE A 170 5.70 -3.06 -16.40
C PHE A 170 6.63 -3.34 -15.24
N LEU A 171 6.59 -4.54 -14.65
CA LEU A 171 7.46 -4.92 -13.55
C LEU A 171 8.94 -4.96 -13.95
N THR A 172 9.24 -5.38 -15.17
CA THR A 172 10.61 -5.38 -15.73
C THR A 172 11.13 -3.95 -15.92
N GLN A 173 10.30 -3.05 -16.45
CA GLN A 173 10.64 -1.63 -16.59
C GLN A 173 10.91 -0.96 -15.25
N LEU A 174 10.14 -1.30 -14.22
CA LEU A 174 10.36 -0.81 -12.87
C LEU A 174 11.57 -1.47 -12.19
N ASN A 175 12.10 -2.56 -12.74
CA ASN A 175 13.23 -3.31 -12.21
C ASN A 175 13.09 -3.64 -10.73
N VAL A 176 12.09 -4.45 -10.41
CA VAL A 176 11.77 -4.85 -9.03
C VAL A 176 11.87 -6.35 -8.84
N ASP A 177 12.37 -6.77 -7.67
CA ASP A 177 12.54 -8.17 -7.29
C ASP A 177 11.29 -8.74 -6.61
N ILE A 178 10.55 -7.87 -5.92
CA ILE A 178 9.32 -8.19 -5.19
C ILE A 178 8.26 -7.18 -5.61
N ALA A 179 7.05 -7.64 -5.89
CA ALA A 179 5.91 -6.78 -6.22
C ALA A 179 4.73 -7.10 -5.30
N LEU A 180 4.39 -6.14 -4.42
CA LEU A 180 3.14 -6.15 -3.69
C LEU A 180 2.09 -5.49 -4.58
N LEU A 181 1.14 -6.27 -5.08
CA LEU A 181 0.13 -5.82 -6.04
C LEU A 181 -1.25 -5.73 -5.40
N ASP A 182 -2.03 -4.77 -5.88
CA ASP A 182 -3.42 -4.56 -5.52
C ASP A 182 -4.22 -5.88 -5.60
N GLY A 183 -4.76 -6.27 -4.48
CA GLY A 183 -5.59 -7.46 -4.32
C GLY A 183 -6.97 -7.13 -3.75
N THR A 184 -7.42 -5.87 -3.83
CA THR A 184 -8.63 -5.39 -3.16
C THR A 184 -9.81 -6.32 -3.38
N PHE A 185 -10.10 -6.71 -4.61
CA PHE A 185 -11.19 -7.61 -4.95
C PHE A 185 -10.69 -8.85 -5.68
N TRP A 186 -11.30 -9.99 -5.38
CA TRP A 186 -11.06 -11.20 -6.15
C TRP A 186 -11.68 -11.13 -7.54
N SER A 187 -12.96 -10.74 -7.62
CA SER A 187 -13.75 -10.70 -8.87
C SER A 187 -14.67 -9.48 -8.93
N GLY A 188 -15.19 -9.18 -10.13
CA GLY A 188 -16.13 -8.10 -10.36
C GLY A 188 -17.50 -8.26 -9.66
N ASP A 189 -17.83 -9.45 -9.20
CA ASP A 189 -19.11 -9.77 -8.53
C ASP A 189 -19.04 -9.70 -7.00
N GLU A 190 -17.89 -9.39 -6.43
CA GLU A 190 -17.64 -9.47 -4.99
C GLU A 190 -18.50 -8.49 -4.18
N LEU A 191 -18.77 -7.32 -4.69
CA LEU A 191 -19.63 -6.32 -4.06
C LEU A 191 -21.07 -6.40 -4.57
N ARG A 192 -21.82 -7.41 -4.13
CA ARG A 192 -23.23 -7.58 -4.51
C ARG A 192 -24.04 -6.31 -4.32
N GLY A 193 -24.68 -5.83 -5.39
CA GLY A 193 -25.55 -4.65 -5.37
C GLY A 193 -24.82 -3.30 -5.34
N ARG A 194 -23.54 -3.25 -5.61
CA ARG A 194 -22.76 -2.04 -5.84
C ARG A 194 -22.11 -2.07 -7.22
N ASP A 195 -22.09 -0.91 -7.87
CA ASP A 195 -21.30 -0.73 -9.08
C ASP A 195 -19.81 -0.71 -8.71
N MET A 196 -19.06 -1.72 -9.17
CA MET A 196 -17.60 -1.81 -8.96
C MET A 196 -16.85 -0.65 -9.62
N ASN A 197 -17.42 -0.03 -10.67
CA ASN A 197 -16.79 1.12 -11.33
C ASN A 197 -16.71 2.37 -10.43
N VAL A 198 -17.47 2.41 -9.34
CA VAL A 198 -17.40 3.52 -8.36
C VAL A 198 -16.19 3.36 -7.43
N VAL A 199 -15.65 2.13 -7.31
CA VAL A 199 -14.45 1.81 -6.52
C VAL A 199 -13.53 0.96 -7.41
N PRO A 200 -12.93 1.58 -8.44
CA PRO A 200 -12.16 0.86 -9.43
C PRO A 200 -10.87 0.31 -8.80
N HIS A 201 -10.68 -0.98 -8.99
CA HIS A 201 -9.46 -1.73 -8.72
C HIS A 201 -9.40 -2.88 -9.72
N PRO A 202 -8.23 -3.27 -10.22
CA PRO A 202 -8.14 -4.51 -10.98
C PRO A 202 -8.44 -5.68 -10.04
N THR A 203 -9.16 -6.66 -10.53
CA THR A 203 -9.41 -7.85 -9.72
C THR A 203 -8.18 -8.76 -9.70
N VAL A 204 -8.04 -9.55 -8.63
CA VAL A 204 -6.99 -10.58 -8.60
C VAL A 204 -7.17 -11.56 -9.75
N GLN A 205 -8.41 -11.94 -10.06
CA GLN A 205 -8.73 -12.81 -11.19
C GLN A 205 -8.21 -12.23 -12.51
N GLU A 206 -8.48 -10.96 -12.83
CA GLU A 206 -7.93 -10.29 -14.01
C GLU A 206 -6.39 -10.31 -14.01
N SER A 207 -5.79 -10.03 -12.87
CA SER A 207 -4.33 -10.03 -12.73
C SER A 207 -3.74 -11.41 -13.00
N LEU A 208 -4.38 -12.49 -12.49
CA LEU A 208 -3.97 -13.87 -12.74
C LEU A 208 -4.17 -14.29 -14.21
N GLU A 209 -5.26 -13.89 -14.85
CA GLU A 209 -5.51 -14.13 -16.27
C GLU A 209 -4.41 -13.50 -17.15
N ARG A 210 -3.99 -12.27 -16.83
CA ARG A 210 -2.92 -11.57 -17.54
C ARG A 210 -1.52 -12.14 -17.25
N LEU A 211 -1.27 -12.60 -16.03
CA LEU A 211 0.01 -13.17 -15.60
C LEU A 211 0.15 -14.64 -16.01
N GLY A 212 -0.91 -15.45 -15.89
CA GLY A 212 -0.84 -16.91 -16.02
C GLY A 212 0.08 -17.53 -14.97
N MET A 213 0.67 -18.68 -15.28
CA MET A 213 1.63 -19.34 -14.39
C MET A 213 2.91 -18.51 -14.23
N ARG A 214 3.46 -18.53 -13.01
CA ARG A 214 4.75 -17.94 -12.69
C ARG A 214 5.87 -18.55 -13.53
N LYS A 215 6.72 -17.68 -14.07
CA LYS A 215 7.92 -18.05 -14.83
C LYS A 215 9.17 -17.85 -13.95
N GLU A 216 10.24 -18.51 -14.29
CA GLU A 216 11.50 -18.49 -13.52
C GLU A 216 12.07 -17.09 -13.28
N LYS A 217 11.90 -16.19 -14.25
CA LYS A 217 12.42 -14.81 -14.19
C LYS A 217 11.41 -13.79 -13.64
N ASP A 218 10.21 -14.23 -13.26
CA ASP A 218 9.23 -13.31 -12.69
C ASP A 218 9.69 -12.86 -11.29
N PRO A 219 9.45 -11.61 -10.91
CA PRO A 219 9.63 -11.18 -9.52
C PRO A 219 8.73 -11.99 -8.59
N GLN A 220 9.00 -11.96 -7.31
CA GLN A 220 8.06 -12.47 -6.32
C GLN A 220 6.82 -11.56 -6.30
N ILE A 221 5.69 -12.01 -6.81
CA ILE A 221 4.42 -11.28 -6.76
C ILE A 221 3.62 -11.74 -5.55
N VAL A 222 3.18 -10.78 -4.74
CA VAL A 222 2.37 -10.99 -3.55
C VAL A 222 1.14 -10.10 -3.66
N PHE A 223 -0.04 -10.67 -3.72
CA PHE A 223 -1.29 -9.91 -3.65
C PHE A 223 -1.58 -9.52 -2.21
N PHE A 224 -1.96 -8.26 -2.00
CA PHE A 224 -2.24 -7.70 -0.67
C PHE A 224 -3.35 -6.65 -0.74
N HIS A 225 -3.60 -5.86 0.30
CA HIS A 225 -4.63 -4.80 0.31
C HIS A 225 -6.06 -5.33 0.10
N PHE A 226 -6.39 -6.45 0.71
CA PHE A 226 -7.68 -7.12 0.51
C PHE A 226 -8.85 -6.38 1.16
N ASN A 227 -9.93 -6.21 0.41
CA ASN A 227 -11.22 -5.87 1.02
C ASN A 227 -11.69 -7.04 1.92
N HIS A 228 -12.44 -6.74 2.98
CA HIS A 228 -12.94 -7.74 3.93
C HIS A 228 -13.82 -8.84 3.30
N THR A 229 -14.30 -8.64 2.06
CA THR A 229 -15.09 -9.62 1.31
C THR A 229 -14.23 -10.58 0.49
N ASN A 230 -12.93 -10.29 0.31
CA ASN A 230 -12.06 -11.06 -0.55
C ASN A 230 -11.84 -12.48 -0.03
N PRO A 231 -12.11 -13.53 -0.82
CA PRO A 231 -11.96 -14.92 -0.40
C PRO A 231 -10.52 -15.33 -0.06
N LEU A 232 -9.51 -14.56 -0.50
CA LEU A 232 -8.10 -14.82 -0.18
C LEU A 232 -7.75 -14.66 1.31
N HIS A 233 -8.65 -14.10 2.12
CA HIS A 233 -8.52 -14.15 3.58
C HIS A 233 -8.62 -15.57 4.15
N ASN A 234 -9.23 -16.50 3.41
CA ASN A 234 -9.38 -17.90 3.80
C ASN A 234 -8.42 -18.78 3.01
N SER A 235 -7.38 -19.28 3.68
CA SER A 235 -6.39 -20.18 3.06
C SER A 235 -6.97 -21.52 2.56
N ASN A 236 -8.21 -21.85 2.92
CA ASN A 236 -8.92 -23.04 2.47
C ASN A 236 -9.88 -22.77 1.30
N SER A 237 -9.93 -21.54 0.78
CA SER A 237 -10.77 -21.20 -0.36
C SER A 237 -10.21 -21.76 -1.67
N GLU A 238 -11.08 -22.00 -2.64
CA GLU A 238 -10.68 -22.43 -3.99
C GLU A 238 -9.84 -21.36 -4.68
N GLU A 239 -10.17 -20.08 -4.43
CA GLU A 239 -9.46 -18.90 -4.96
C GLU A 239 -8.02 -18.84 -4.45
N TYR A 240 -7.82 -19.11 -3.16
CA TYR A 240 -6.48 -19.17 -2.57
C TYR A 240 -5.66 -20.31 -3.20
N SER A 241 -6.27 -21.50 -3.35
CA SER A 241 -5.63 -22.65 -3.98
C SER A 241 -5.26 -22.37 -5.44
N THR A 242 -6.18 -21.78 -6.21
CA THR A 242 -5.95 -21.37 -7.61
C THR A 242 -4.76 -20.42 -7.74
N LEU A 243 -4.68 -19.40 -6.88
CA LEU A 243 -3.57 -18.44 -6.89
C LEU A 243 -2.25 -19.16 -6.59
N LYS A 244 -2.22 -20.05 -5.61
CA LYS A 244 -1.01 -20.81 -5.23
C LYS A 244 -0.58 -21.81 -6.30
N GLU A 245 -1.50 -22.45 -6.98
CA GLU A 245 -1.21 -23.38 -8.10
C GLU A 245 -0.56 -22.65 -9.28
N LEU A 246 -0.91 -21.38 -9.51
CA LEU A 246 -0.26 -20.53 -10.49
C LEU A 246 1.14 -20.04 -10.04
N GLY A 247 1.55 -20.31 -8.81
CA GLY A 247 2.86 -20.00 -8.25
C GLY A 247 2.98 -18.60 -7.65
N TRP A 248 1.86 -17.93 -7.39
CA TRP A 248 1.84 -16.60 -6.79
C TRP A 248 1.60 -16.64 -5.27
N ASP A 249 1.78 -15.50 -4.59
CA ASP A 249 1.68 -15.42 -3.14
C ASP A 249 0.54 -14.52 -2.67
N VAL A 250 0.01 -14.85 -1.49
CA VAL A 250 -0.97 -14.04 -0.75
C VAL A 250 -0.25 -13.38 0.41
N GLY A 251 -0.38 -12.07 0.52
CA GLY A 251 0.20 -11.28 1.61
C GLY A 251 -0.51 -11.53 2.94
N PHE A 252 0.23 -11.47 4.00
CA PHE A 252 -0.30 -11.56 5.36
C PHE A 252 0.28 -10.46 6.26
N GLU A 253 -0.44 -10.13 7.30
CA GLU A 253 -0.03 -9.14 8.27
C GLU A 253 1.28 -9.55 8.95
N THR A 254 2.20 -8.62 9.11
CA THR A 254 3.57 -8.84 9.63
C THR A 254 4.53 -9.60 8.72
N GLN A 255 4.18 -9.81 7.45
CA GLN A 255 5.13 -10.39 6.48
C GLN A 255 6.37 -9.52 6.34
N GLN A 256 7.55 -10.14 6.33
CA GLN A 256 8.84 -9.45 6.27
C GLN A 256 9.60 -9.78 5.00
N PHE A 257 10.28 -8.78 4.47
CA PHE A 257 11.18 -8.88 3.32
C PHE A 257 12.54 -8.28 3.67
N THR A 258 13.60 -8.88 3.18
CA THR A 258 14.96 -8.31 3.27
C THR A 258 15.33 -7.73 1.92
N LEU A 259 15.76 -6.46 1.91
CA LEU A 259 16.06 -5.68 0.71
C LEU A 259 17.55 -5.42 0.53
#